data_3dafa657aaeef5a2b88fde5237666674
#
_entry.id   3dafa657aaeef5a2b88fde5237666674
#
_cell.length_a   1.000
_cell.length_b   1.000
_cell.length_c   1.000
_cell.angle_alpha   90.00
_cell.angle_beta   90.00
_cell.angle_gamma   90.00
#
_symmetry.space_group_name_H-M   'P 1'
#
loop_
_entity.id
_entity.type
_entity.pdbx_description
1 polymer ?
#
loop_
_entity_poly.entity_id
_entity_poly.type
_entity_poly.pdbx_seq_one_letter_code
_entity_poly.pdbx_strand_id
1 'polypeptide(L)'
;MSKLMGENIRKSVLGLRCAPLERVRIGFIGVGARGQRAVERMVNIEGAEVVAVCDFIEENLEASCAIAEKYGAPKPITLLGEEGWRSLCERDDVDLIYICTDWVSHANIAVYALEQGKHVALEVPAAMSVEDCWRLVDAAERTQRHCMMLENCCYDEFELASLNMVQQGVLGDIIHAEASYIHDLRDRISSNDDGHRRWINWQVEYMATHIANFYPTHGLGPVALALGIHRGDRMKSIVSVSSQAIGDPEKFRGTMNSSIIRTEKGRTILLQHGIALPRPYSRSFLLSGTKGYLQKYPEPYMAFAPDTTDVLSGARCMALADNYKHPFVAQYKKRGVELCGKRWIDYIMDSRLIYCLRNGLPLDMDVYDAVEWSSLVELSEQSALKGGEPVEIPDFTRGEWDRVKGFSFALAE
;
A
#
# COMPACT_ATOMS: atom_id res chain seq x y z
N MET A 1 18.13 37.62 26.65
CA MET A 1 17.54 36.28 26.98
C MET A 1 17.05 35.65 25.69
N SER A 2 17.93 34.93 25.02
CA SER A 2 17.62 34.18 23.80
C SER A 2 16.90 32.89 24.22
N LYS A 3 15.61 32.74 23.89
CA LYS A 3 14.93 31.47 23.96
C LYS A 3 15.59 30.52 22.95
N LEU A 4 16.31 29.54 23.46
CA LEU A 4 16.68 28.33 22.75
C LEU A 4 15.38 27.70 22.27
N MET A 5 15.04 27.87 20.99
CA MET A 5 14.13 27.02 20.31
C MET A 5 14.84 25.65 20.23
N GLY A 6 14.37 24.70 21.04
CA GLY A 6 14.87 23.33 20.95
C GLY A 6 14.71 22.87 19.51
N GLU A 7 15.82 22.52 18.87
CA GLU A 7 15.80 21.74 17.64
C GLU A 7 14.98 20.48 17.94
N ASN A 8 13.79 20.37 17.35
CA ASN A 8 13.05 19.12 17.34
C ASN A 8 13.92 18.09 16.62
N ILE A 9 14.66 17.30 17.37
CA ILE A 9 15.52 16.25 16.84
C ILE A 9 14.59 15.26 16.15
N ARG A 10 14.54 15.32 14.83
CA ARG A 10 13.85 14.33 14.00
C ARG A 10 14.49 12.97 14.25
N LYS A 11 13.69 11.97 14.54
CA LYS A 11 14.17 10.61 14.78
C LYS A 11 13.53 9.67 13.79
N SER A 12 14.35 8.91 13.07
CA SER A 12 13.89 7.89 12.13
C SER A 12 12.87 6.95 12.76
N VAL A 13 11.88 6.59 11.97
CA VAL A 13 10.82 5.64 12.35
C VAL A 13 11.01 4.24 11.76
N LEU A 14 12.17 3.95 11.16
CA LEU A 14 12.54 2.59 10.75
C LEU A 14 12.53 1.66 11.97
N GLY A 15 11.67 0.66 11.93
CA GLY A 15 11.49 -0.28 13.04
C GLY A 15 10.88 0.36 14.29
N LEU A 16 10.10 1.43 14.12
CA LEU A 16 9.41 2.13 15.22
C LEU A 16 8.60 1.14 16.06
N ARG A 17 8.72 1.27 17.37
CA ARG A 17 7.89 0.62 18.38
C ARG A 17 7.17 1.67 19.20
N CYS A 18 5.89 1.45 19.46
CA CYS A 18 5.08 2.32 20.31
C CYS A 18 4.63 1.57 21.56
N ALA A 19 4.07 2.28 22.54
CA ALA A 19 3.42 1.63 23.67
C ALA A 19 2.29 0.73 23.16
N PRO A 20 2.19 -0.52 23.66
CA PRO A 20 1.14 -1.43 23.25
C PRO A 20 -0.23 -0.91 23.69
N LEU A 21 -1.22 -1.10 22.80
CA LEU A 21 -2.62 -0.70 23.04
C LEU A 21 -3.44 -1.93 23.42
N GLU A 22 -4.11 -1.91 24.57
CA GLU A 22 -5.02 -2.99 24.95
C GLU A 22 -6.11 -3.18 23.89
N ARG A 23 -6.63 -2.05 23.38
CA ARG A 23 -7.61 -1.95 22.29
C ARG A 23 -7.23 -0.81 21.38
N VAL A 24 -7.37 -0.99 20.07
CA VAL A 24 -7.12 0.05 19.08
C VAL A 24 -8.44 0.74 18.74
N ARG A 25 -8.60 1.98 19.17
CA ARG A 25 -9.79 2.82 18.94
C ARG A 25 -9.62 3.56 17.61
N ILE A 26 -10.50 3.27 16.66
CA ILE A 26 -10.34 3.65 15.25
C ILE A 26 -11.35 4.72 14.86
N GLY A 27 -10.87 5.80 14.28
CA GLY A 27 -11.66 6.79 13.56
C GLY A 27 -11.49 6.63 12.04
N PHE A 28 -12.58 6.46 11.31
CA PHE A 28 -12.57 6.35 9.85
C PHE A 28 -12.86 7.69 9.18
N ILE A 29 -12.07 8.04 8.18
CA ILE A 29 -12.29 9.22 7.31
C ILE A 29 -12.48 8.75 5.88
N GLY A 30 -13.66 9.02 5.32
CA GLY A 30 -14.11 8.50 4.05
C GLY A 30 -14.69 7.08 4.20
N VAL A 31 -16.00 6.98 4.38
CA VAL A 31 -16.70 5.71 4.52
C VAL A 31 -17.63 5.43 3.33
N GLY A 32 -17.16 5.76 2.12
CA GLY A 32 -17.73 5.26 0.88
C GLY A 32 -17.54 3.74 0.72
N ALA A 33 -17.71 3.21 -0.49
CA ALA A 33 -17.68 1.77 -0.75
C ALA A 33 -16.40 1.05 -0.23
N ARG A 34 -15.23 1.70 -0.26
CA ARG A 34 -13.97 1.13 0.26
C ARG A 34 -13.95 1.18 1.79
N GLY A 35 -14.29 2.34 2.37
CA GLY A 35 -14.30 2.56 3.81
C GLY A 35 -15.32 1.67 4.53
N GLN A 36 -16.55 1.50 4.00
CA GLN A 36 -17.56 0.59 4.57
C GLN A 36 -17.04 -0.84 4.70
N ARG A 37 -16.32 -1.35 3.69
CA ARG A 37 -15.71 -2.67 3.76
C ARG A 37 -14.60 -2.75 4.81
N ALA A 38 -13.86 -1.67 5.01
CA ALA A 38 -12.84 -1.61 6.06
C ALA A 38 -13.50 -1.56 7.44
N VAL A 39 -14.58 -0.81 7.62
CA VAL A 39 -15.42 -0.83 8.85
C VAL A 39 -15.90 -2.26 9.12
N GLU A 40 -16.45 -2.96 8.11
CA GLU A 40 -16.92 -4.35 8.25
C GLU A 40 -15.79 -5.30 8.70
N ARG A 41 -14.58 -5.14 8.19
CA ARG A 41 -13.43 -5.93 8.64
C ARG A 41 -13.04 -5.59 10.07
N MET A 42 -12.92 -4.30 10.39
CA MET A 42 -12.44 -3.85 11.70
C MET A 42 -13.39 -4.23 12.84
N VAL A 43 -14.70 -4.18 12.66
CA VAL A 43 -15.66 -4.66 13.69
C VAL A 43 -15.59 -6.19 13.92
N ASN A 44 -14.91 -6.93 13.06
CA ASN A 44 -14.69 -8.37 13.13
C ASN A 44 -13.24 -8.77 13.51
N ILE A 45 -12.38 -7.80 13.84
CA ILE A 45 -10.99 -8.06 14.28
C ILE A 45 -10.90 -7.85 15.78
N GLU A 46 -10.40 -8.87 16.48
CA GLU A 46 -10.21 -8.81 17.93
C GLU A 46 -9.26 -7.69 18.34
N GLY A 47 -9.71 -6.86 19.28
CA GLY A 47 -8.94 -5.72 19.78
C GLY A 47 -9.03 -4.46 18.92
N ALA A 48 -9.80 -4.46 17.84
CA ALA A 48 -10.19 -3.26 17.12
C ALA A 48 -11.56 -2.75 17.61
N GLU A 49 -11.70 -1.43 17.68
CA GLU A 49 -12.97 -0.77 18.04
C GLU A 49 -13.20 0.42 17.11
N VAL A 50 -14.27 0.41 16.34
CA VAL A 50 -14.67 1.53 15.49
C VAL A 50 -15.42 2.54 16.34
N VAL A 51 -14.76 3.64 16.70
CA VAL A 51 -15.30 4.67 17.61
C VAL A 51 -16.05 5.75 16.86
N ALA A 52 -15.51 6.19 15.72
CA ALA A 52 -16.09 7.28 14.96
C ALA A 52 -15.92 7.07 13.45
N VAL A 53 -16.84 7.61 12.68
CA VAL A 53 -16.81 7.62 11.21
C VAL A 53 -17.10 9.04 10.69
N CYS A 54 -16.37 9.47 9.66
CA CYS A 54 -16.51 10.78 9.04
C CYS A 54 -16.69 10.63 7.53
N ASP A 55 -17.68 11.32 6.98
CA ASP A 55 -17.91 11.45 5.53
C ASP A 55 -18.70 12.75 5.28
N PHE A 56 -18.67 13.25 4.04
CA PHE A 56 -19.53 14.38 3.65
C PHE A 56 -20.88 13.92 3.07
N ILE A 57 -21.10 12.60 2.99
CA ILE A 57 -22.34 11.96 2.52
C ILE A 57 -22.98 11.25 3.70
N GLU A 58 -24.19 11.67 4.08
CA GLU A 58 -24.93 11.13 5.24
C GLU A 58 -25.24 9.63 5.10
N GLU A 59 -25.64 9.20 3.91
CA GLU A 59 -25.96 7.80 3.60
C GLU A 59 -24.76 6.86 3.81
N ASN A 60 -23.54 7.35 3.61
CA ASN A 60 -22.32 6.58 3.89
C ASN A 60 -22.12 6.37 5.39
N LEU A 61 -22.42 7.38 6.19
CA LEU A 61 -22.37 7.30 7.66
C LEU A 61 -23.42 6.33 8.19
N GLU A 62 -24.66 6.43 7.71
CA GLU A 62 -25.74 5.51 8.08
C GLU A 62 -25.41 4.05 7.73
N ALA A 63 -24.89 3.80 6.54
CA ALA A 63 -24.48 2.47 6.11
C ALA A 63 -23.37 1.91 7.02
N SER A 64 -22.42 2.73 7.44
CA SER A 64 -21.33 2.32 8.34
C SER A 64 -21.86 2.02 9.75
N CYS A 65 -22.83 2.77 10.26
CA CYS A 65 -23.51 2.48 11.50
C CYS A 65 -24.29 1.15 11.43
N ALA A 66 -25.00 0.91 10.33
CA ALA A 66 -25.73 -0.33 10.11
C ALA A 66 -24.80 -1.55 10.04
N ILE A 67 -23.59 -1.40 9.48
CA ILE A 67 -22.56 -2.45 9.51
C ILE A 67 -22.14 -2.75 10.95
N ALA A 68 -21.86 -1.77 11.77
CA ALA A 68 -21.50 -1.97 13.17
C ALA A 68 -22.63 -2.72 13.93
N GLU A 69 -23.86 -2.27 13.77
CA GLU A 69 -25.05 -2.90 14.38
C GLU A 69 -25.25 -4.35 13.95
N LYS A 70 -25.10 -4.64 12.64
CA LYS A 70 -25.18 -6.00 12.07
C LYS A 70 -24.28 -7.01 12.79
N TYR A 71 -23.10 -6.56 13.21
CA TYR A 71 -22.11 -7.40 13.90
C TYR A 71 -22.13 -7.24 15.43
N GLY A 72 -23.11 -6.54 15.98
CA GLY A 72 -23.24 -6.33 17.42
C GLY A 72 -22.16 -5.43 18.03
N ALA A 73 -21.46 -4.65 17.21
CA ALA A 73 -20.51 -3.66 17.67
C ALA A 73 -21.22 -2.36 18.11
N PRO A 74 -20.63 -1.57 19.01
CA PRO A 74 -21.17 -0.25 19.37
C PRO A 74 -21.37 0.63 18.12
N LYS A 75 -22.45 1.41 18.12
CA LYS A 75 -22.68 2.39 17.05
C LYS A 75 -21.60 3.47 17.09
N PRO A 76 -20.83 3.67 16.01
CA PRO A 76 -19.82 4.72 15.98
C PRO A 76 -20.46 6.12 15.97
N ILE A 77 -19.70 7.09 16.50
CA ILE A 77 -20.06 8.51 16.39
C ILE A 77 -19.93 8.94 14.94
N THR A 78 -20.90 9.67 14.42
CA THR A 78 -20.90 10.16 13.04
C THR A 78 -20.51 11.64 13.00
N LEU A 79 -19.59 11.99 12.11
CA LEU A 79 -19.18 13.37 11.82
C LEU A 79 -19.46 13.66 10.34
N LEU A 80 -20.48 14.47 10.09
CA LEU A 80 -20.90 14.86 8.75
C LEU A 80 -20.22 16.16 8.34
N GLY A 81 -19.78 16.24 7.10
CA GLY A 81 -19.31 17.47 6.45
C GLY A 81 -17.83 17.49 6.15
N GLU A 82 -17.43 18.45 5.34
CA GLU A 82 -16.08 18.55 4.78
C GLU A 82 -14.98 18.76 5.83
N GLU A 83 -15.28 19.39 6.95
CA GLU A 83 -14.34 19.66 8.05
C GLU A 83 -14.43 18.64 9.21
N GLY A 84 -15.38 17.70 9.15
CA GLY A 84 -15.60 16.69 10.20
C GLY A 84 -14.37 15.84 10.51
N TRP A 85 -13.50 15.63 9.51
CA TRP A 85 -12.27 14.87 9.66
C TRP A 85 -11.27 15.50 10.66
N ARG A 86 -11.22 16.85 10.75
CA ARG A 86 -10.34 17.55 11.72
C ARG A 86 -10.81 17.25 13.15
N SER A 87 -12.09 17.46 13.40
CA SER A 87 -12.69 17.15 14.70
C SER A 87 -12.51 15.69 15.08
N LEU A 88 -12.51 14.77 14.09
CA LEU A 88 -12.24 13.35 14.34
C LEU A 88 -10.78 13.12 14.75
N CYS A 89 -9.83 13.75 14.08
CA CYS A 89 -8.41 13.64 14.43
C CYS A 89 -8.08 14.21 15.82
N GLU A 90 -8.82 15.21 16.30
CA GLU A 90 -8.63 15.87 17.59
C GLU A 90 -9.23 15.09 18.79
N ARG A 91 -9.98 14.01 18.56
CA ARG A 91 -10.63 13.23 19.62
C ARG A 91 -9.63 12.46 20.48
N ASP A 92 -9.74 12.56 21.80
CA ASP A 92 -8.90 11.83 22.76
C ASP A 92 -9.23 10.33 22.84
N ASP A 93 -10.41 9.92 22.39
CA ASP A 93 -10.87 8.54 22.39
C ASP A 93 -10.55 7.80 21.06
N VAL A 94 -9.67 8.34 20.22
CA VAL A 94 -9.19 7.73 18.98
C VAL A 94 -7.68 7.55 19.03
N ASP A 95 -7.19 6.36 18.71
CA ASP A 95 -5.77 5.99 18.65
C ASP A 95 -5.24 5.93 17.22
N LEU A 96 -6.09 5.47 16.28
CA LEU A 96 -5.77 5.24 14.89
C LEU A 96 -6.75 5.95 13.96
N ILE A 97 -6.24 6.74 13.04
CA ILE A 97 -7.03 7.29 11.92
C ILE A 97 -6.85 6.39 10.71
N TYR A 98 -7.98 5.88 10.17
CA TYR A 98 -8.04 5.05 8.98
C TYR A 98 -8.65 5.85 7.82
N ILE A 99 -7.85 6.14 6.78
CA ILE A 99 -8.17 7.09 5.71
C ILE A 99 -8.52 6.34 4.43
N CYS A 100 -9.74 6.56 3.90
CA CYS A 100 -10.25 5.98 2.66
C CYS A 100 -10.86 7.05 1.73
N THR A 101 -10.25 8.22 1.66
CA THR A 101 -10.70 9.34 0.84
C THR A 101 -10.17 9.27 -0.60
N ASP A 102 -10.20 10.37 -1.35
CA ASP A 102 -9.52 10.51 -2.63
C ASP A 102 -7.99 10.64 -2.46
N TRP A 103 -7.25 10.39 -3.56
CA TRP A 103 -5.78 10.35 -3.53
C TRP A 103 -5.13 11.67 -3.09
N VAL A 104 -5.70 12.80 -3.51
CA VAL A 104 -5.09 14.12 -3.28
C VAL A 104 -5.26 14.59 -1.83
N SER A 105 -6.26 14.09 -1.13
CA SER A 105 -6.51 14.44 0.27
C SER A 105 -5.74 13.58 1.28
N HIS A 106 -5.24 12.40 0.88
CA HIS A 106 -4.59 11.43 1.76
C HIS A 106 -3.48 12.05 2.61
N ALA A 107 -2.49 12.69 1.99
CA ALA A 107 -1.33 13.23 2.69
C ALA A 107 -1.71 14.35 3.67
N ASN A 108 -2.63 15.25 3.28
CA ASN A 108 -3.07 16.34 4.15
C ASN A 108 -3.75 15.84 5.43
N ILE A 109 -4.65 14.86 5.28
CA ILE A 109 -5.35 14.27 6.41
C ILE A 109 -4.37 13.48 7.30
N ALA A 110 -3.49 12.67 6.69
CA ALA A 110 -2.52 11.86 7.41
C ALA A 110 -1.52 12.69 8.21
N VAL A 111 -0.98 13.77 7.62
CA VAL A 111 -0.07 14.71 8.32
C VAL A 111 -0.77 15.33 9.52
N TYR A 112 -2.00 15.82 9.33
CA TYR A 112 -2.76 16.42 10.43
C TYR A 112 -3.01 15.41 11.56
N ALA A 113 -3.44 14.18 11.22
CA ALA A 113 -3.68 13.13 12.20
C ALA A 113 -2.41 12.78 12.99
N LEU A 114 -1.26 12.65 12.31
CA LEU A 114 0.04 12.43 12.96
C LEU A 114 0.37 13.57 13.93
N GLU A 115 0.13 14.83 13.55
CA GLU A 115 0.36 16.01 14.39
C GLU A 115 -0.56 16.07 15.60
N GLN A 116 -1.77 15.50 15.51
CA GLN A 116 -2.66 15.29 16.66
C GLN A 116 -2.26 14.05 17.49
N GLY A 117 -1.10 13.44 17.22
CA GLY A 117 -0.56 12.31 17.97
C GLY A 117 -1.24 10.97 17.68
N LYS A 118 -1.98 10.83 16.58
CA LYS A 118 -2.64 9.59 16.16
C LYS A 118 -1.69 8.72 15.33
N HIS A 119 -1.87 7.41 15.41
CA HIS A 119 -1.38 6.50 14.37
C HIS A 119 -2.22 6.66 13.12
N VAL A 120 -1.64 6.36 11.95
CA VAL A 120 -2.33 6.51 10.67
C VAL A 120 -2.23 5.23 9.86
N ALA A 121 -3.34 4.82 9.28
CA ALA A 121 -3.44 3.84 8.21
C ALA A 121 -4.20 4.49 7.04
N LEU A 122 -3.64 4.45 5.83
CA LEU A 122 -4.24 5.13 4.69
C LEU A 122 -4.21 4.28 3.42
N GLU A 123 -5.27 4.40 2.61
CA GLU A 123 -5.38 3.72 1.32
C GLU A 123 -4.30 4.18 0.33
N VAL A 124 -4.13 3.38 -0.69
CA VAL A 124 -3.10 3.57 -1.73
C VAL A 124 -3.54 4.50 -2.86
N PRO A 125 -2.61 5.29 -3.40
CA PRO A 125 -1.28 5.63 -2.91
C PRO A 125 -1.33 6.61 -1.73
N ALA A 126 -0.27 6.62 -0.91
CA ALA A 126 -0.22 7.48 0.28
C ALA A 126 -0.12 8.97 -0.04
N ALA A 127 0.51 9.30 -1.16
CA ALA A 127 0.68 10.66 -1.65
C ALA A 127 0.76 10.66 -3.18
N MET A 128 0.49 11.83 -3.79
CA MET A 128 0.56 12.04 -5.23
C MET A 128 1.74 12.90 -5.67
N SER A 129 2.46 13.50 -4.71
CA SER A 129 3.64 14.33 -4.96
C SER A 129 4.80 13.97 -4.05
N VAL A 130 6.03 14.26 -4.50
CA VAL A 130 7.26 14.09 -3.71
C VAL A 130 7.26 15.03 -2.50
N GLU A 131 6.68 16.22 -2.63
CA GLU A 131 6.51 17.15 -1.52
C GLU A 131 5.64 16.55 -0.40
N ASP A 132 4.50 15.99 -0.74
CA ASP A 132 3.61 15.33 0.22
C ASP A 132 4.26 14.08 0.83
N CYS A 133 5.05 13.34 0.06
CA CYS A 133 5.86 12.25 0.59
C CYS A 133 6.79 12.74 1.72
N TRP A 134 7.51 13.81 1.52
CA TRP A 134 8.36 14.41 2.55
C TRP A 134 7.57 14.92 3.75
N ARG A 135 6.41 15.53 3.55
CA ARG A 135 5.53 15.97 4.63
C ARG A 135 5.09 14.81 5.53
N LEU A 136 4.76 13.66 4.95
CA LEU A 136 4.42 12.45 5.69
C LEU A 136 5.60 11.92 6.52
N VAL A 137 6.79 11.83 5.92
CA VAL A 137 8.00 11.41 6.63
C VAL A 137 8.31 12.37 7.78
N ASP A 138 8.34 13.68 7.52
CA ASP A 138 8.63 14.69 8.52
C ASP A 138 7.65 14.64 9.71
N ALA A 139 6.36 14.43 9.43
CA ALA A 139 5.35 14.31 10.47
C ALA A 139 5.53 13.02 11.29
N ALA A 140 5.74 11.87 10.65
CA ALA A 140 5.95 10.60 11.35
C ALA A 140 7.23 10.63 12.21
N GLU A 141 8.34 11.15 11.68
CA GLU A 141 9.61 11.29 12.43
C GLU A 141 9.47 12.25 13.62
N ARG A 142 8.75 13.36 13.46
CA ARG A 142 8.55 14.35 14.52
C ARG A 142 7.66 13.81 15.64
N THR A 143 6.58 13.13 15.28
CA THR A 143 5.56 12.68 16.24
C THR A 143 5.82 11.29 16.79
N GLN A 144 6.73 10.52 16.17
CA GLN A 144 7.00 9.11 16.50
C GLN A 144 5.71 8.28 16.52
N ARG A 145 4.87 8.47 15.48
CA ARG A 145 3.64 7.71 15.27
C ARG A 145 3.76 6.85 14.02
N HIS A 146 3.12 5.70 14.04
CA HIS A 146 3.02 4.84 12.87
C HIS A 146 2.21 5.51 11.77
N CYS A 147 2.70 5.39 10.54
CA CYS A 147 1.98 5.73 9.32
C CYS A 147 2.16 4.57 8.34
N MET A 148 1.09 3.83 8.08
CA MET A 148 1.10 2.64 7.21
C MET A 148 0.20 2.88 6.00
N MET A 149 0.74 2.71 4.81
CA MET A 149 -0.07 2.60 3.61
C MET A 149 -0.65 1.18 3.51
N LEU A 150 -1.92 1.09 3.17
CA LEU A 150 -2.71 -0.15 3.18
C LEU A 150 -2.53 -0.94 1.87
N GLU A 151 -1.29 -1.36 1.58
CA GLU A 151 -0.96 -2.14 0.41
C GLU A 151 -1.26 -3.63 0.64
N ASN A 152 -2.48 -4.01 0.36
CA ASN A 152 -3.02 -5.34 0.60
C ASN A 152 -2.35 -6.46 -0.23
N CYS A 153 -1.79 -6.11 -1.40
CA CYS A 153 -1.16 -7.10 -2.28
C CYS A 153 0.10 -7.73 -1.67
N CYS A 154 0.72 -7.07 -0.68
CA CYS A 154 1.82 -7.63 0.10
C CYS A 154 1.41 -8.84 0.95
N TYR A 155 0.11 -9.05 1.16
CA TYR A 155 -0.44 -10.15 1.99
C TYR A 155 -1.07 -11.28 1.18
N ASP A 156 -0.90 -11.27 -0.14
CA ASP A 156 -1.34 -12.38 -0.97
C ASP A 156 -0.47 -13.63 -0.74
N GLU A 157 -1.07 -14.80 -0.79
CA GLU A 157 -0.45 -16.07 -0.41
C GLU A 157 0.82 -16.40 -1.20
N PHE A 158 0.78 -16.16 -2.52
CA PHE A 158 1.94 -16.45 -3.38
C PHE A 158 3.07 -15.44 -3.15
N GLU A 159 2.75 -14.16 -2.99
CA GLU A 159 3.71 -13.10 -2.69
C GLU A 159 4.37 -13.31 -1.32
N LEU A 160 3.60 -13.66 -0.30
CA LEU A 160 4.14 -13.99 1.04
C LEU A 160 5.01 -15.25 1.03
N ALA A 161 4.59 -16.31 0.29
CA ALA A 161 5.41 -17.51 0.11
C ALA A 161 6.72 -17.18 -0.62
N SER A 162 6.65 -16.35 -1.67
CA SER A 162 7.82 -15.90 -2.43
C SER A 162 8.78 -15.08 -1.57
N LEU A 163 8.27 -14.18 -0.74
CA LEU A 163 9.07 -13.42 0.23
C LEU A 163 9.81 -14.36 1.18
N ASN A 164 9.13 -15.38 1.71
CA ASN A 164 9.73 -16.38 2.58
C ASN A 164 10.82 -17.20 1.85
N MET A 165 10.59 -17.56 0.58
CA MET A 165 11.61 -18.20 -0.27
C MET A 165 12.85 -17.33 -0.45
N VAL A 166 12.65 -16.02 -0.71
CA VAL A 166 13.75 -15.05 -0.84
C VAL A 166 14.55 -14.95 0.47
N GLN A 167 13.87 -14.82 1.59
CA GLN A 167 14.52 -14.73 2.91
C GLN A 167 15.32 -15.98 3.26
N GLN A 168 14.91 -17.15 2.81
CA GLN A 168 15.63 -18.42 2.97
C GLN A 168 16.71 -18.64 1.91
N GLY A 169 16.91 -17.68 0.98
CA GLY A 169 17.94 -17.75 -0.04
C GLY A 169 17.69 -18.77 -1.16
N VAL A 170 16.43 -19.22 -1.31
CA VAL A 170 16.03 -20.21 -2.33
C VAL A 170 16.30 -19.71 -3.75
N LEU A 171 16.03 -18.41 -4.00
CA LEU A 171 16.25 -17.77 -5.29
C LEU A 171 17.69 -17.23 -5.46
N GLY A 172 18.51 -17.29 -4.42
CA GLY A 172 19.81 -16.60 -4.38
C GLY A 172 19.63 -15.08 -4.30
N ASP A 173 20.60 -14.33 -4.87
CA ASP A 173 20.51 -12.88 -4.95
C ASP A 173 19.53 -12.47 -6.06
N ILE A 174 18.50 -11.71 -5.74
CA ILE A 174 17.57 -11.19 -6.75
C ILE A 174 18.28 -10.09 -7.54
N ILE A 175 18.29 -10.22 -8.86
CA ILE A 175 18.94 -9.29 -9.78
C ILE A 175 17.92 -8.43 -10.52
N HIS A 176 16.78 -9.03 -10.85
CA HIS A 176 15.72 -8.38 -11.60
C HIS A 176 14.34 -8.76 -11.06
N ALA A 177 13.40 -7.82 -11.14
CA ALA A 177 12.02 -8.07 -10.81
C ALA A 177 11.07 -7.36 -11.78
N GLU A 178 9.84 -7.89 -11.91
CA GLU A 178 8.78 -7.24 -12.68
C GLU A 178 7.54 -7.05 -11.82
N ALA A 179 6.95 -5.87 -11.94
CA ALA A 179 5.76 -5.43 -11.22
C ALA A 179 4.80 -4.74 -12.18
N SER A 180 3.51 -4.84 -11.95
CA SER A 180 2.54 -4.08 -12.74
C SER A 180 1.22 -3.86 -12.01
N TYR A 181 0.43 -2.91 -12.49
CA TYR A 181 -1.01 -2.85 -12.29
C TYR A 181 -1.68 -2.75 -13.65
N ILE A 182 -2.01 -3.91 -14.19
CA ILE A 182 -2.75 -4.05 -15.45
C ILE A 182 -4.15 -4.50 -15.11
N HIS A 183 -5.14 -3.67 -15.43
CA HIS A 183 -6.53 -3.95 -15.09
C HIS A 183 -7.46 -3.33 -16.12
N ASP A 184 -8.26 -4.12 -16.81
CA ASP A 184 -9.27 -3.56 -17.72
C ASP A 184 -10.40 -2.91 -16.91
N LEU A 185 -10.36 -1.58 -16.81
CA LEU A 185 -11.35 -0.77 -16.11
C LEU A 185 -12.22 0.07 -17.08
N ARG A 186 -12.17 -0.22 -18.38
CA ARG A 186 -12.91 0.56 -19.39
C ARG A 186 -14.40 0.67 -19.11
N ASP A 187 -15.03 -0.41 -18.69
CA ASP A 187 -16.45 -0.42 -18.36
C ASP A 187 -16.77 0.49 -17.16
N ARG A 188 -15.90 0.51 -16.15
CA ARG A 188 -16.05 1.39 -14.97
C ARG A 188 -15.85 2.85 -15.31
N ILE A 189 -14.91 3.15 -16.23
CA ILE A 189 -14.58 4.51 -16.66
C ILE A 189 -15.68 5.07 -17.58
N SER A 190 -16.31 4.23 -18.38
CA SER A 190 -17.36 4.60 -19.31
C SER A 190 -18.77 4.52 -18.73
N SER A 191 -18.99 3.80 -17.65
CA SER A 191 -20.32 3.60 -17.08
C SER A 191 -20.85 4.89 -16.45
N ASN A 192 -22.09 5.21 -16.81
CA ASN A 192 -22.87 6.30 -16.21
C ASN A 192 -23.63 5.84 -14.94
N ASP A 193 -23.26 4.73 -14.32
CA ASP A 193 -23.97 4.12 -13.19
C ASP A 193 -23.76 4.92 -11.90
N ASP A 194 -24.86 5.36 -11.30
CA ASP A 194 -24.91 6.36 -10.23
C ASP A 194 -24.29 5.92 -8.88
N GLY A 195 -24.18 4.61 -8.64
CA GLY A 195 -23.67 4.07 -7.38
C GLY A 195 -22.14 4.13 -7.22
N HIS A 196 -21.39 4.28 -8.32
CA HIS A 196 -19.93 4.25 -8.32
C HIS A 196 -19.29 5.53 -8.87
N ARG A 197 -20.09 6.47 -9.37
CA ARG A 197 -19.64 7.69 -10.08
C ARG A 197 -18.67 8.53 -9.29
N ARG A 198 -18.92 8.76 -7.99
CA ARG A 198 -18.09 9.65 -7.17
C ARG A 198 -16.70 9.08 -6.93
N TRP A 199 -16.57 7.75 -6.89
CA TRP A 199 -15.27 7.10 -6.68
C TRP A 199 -14.38 7.09 -7.92
N ILE A 200 -14.95 7.08 -9.13
CA ILE A 200 -14.19 7.04 -10.39
C ILE A 200 -13.94 8.45 -10.95
N ASN A 201 -14.84 9.40 -10.72
CA ASN A 201 -14.75 10.72 -11.32
C ASN A 201 -13.44 11.43 -11.00
N TRP A 202 -13.02 11.48 -9.73
CA TRP A 202 -11.77 12.14 -9.35
C TRP A 202 -10.52 11.41 -9.89
N GLN A 203 -10.54 10.08 -10.04
CA GLN A 203 -9.46 9.33 -10.69
C GLN A 203 -9.37 9.68 -12.18
N VAL A 204 -10.50 9.71 -12.87
CA VAL A 204 -10.57 10.09 -14.30
C VAL A 204 -10.12 11.53 -14.50
N GLU A 205 -10.57 12.46 -13.66
CA GLU A 205 -10.13 13.86 -13.69
C GLU A 205 -8.62 14.00 -13.49
N TYR A 206 -8.05 13.26 -12.56
CA TYR A 206 -6.61 13.24 -12.35
C TYR A 206 -5.87 12.68 -13.59
N MET A 207 -6.31 11.56 -14.13
CA MET A 207 -5.71 10.92 -15.30
C MET A 207 -5.86 11.74 -16.59
N ALA A 208 -6.89 12.56 -16.70
CA ALA A 208 -7.09 13.46 -17.83
C ALA A 208 -6.03 14.57 -17.92
N THR A 209 -5.43 14.92 -16.79
CA THR A 209 -4.46 16.02 -16.68
C THR A 209 -3.01 15.56 -16.54
N HIS A 210 -2.78 14.29 -16.19
CA HIS A 210 -1.45 13.74 -15.90
C HIS A 210 -1.09 12.57 -16.83
N ILE A 211 0.21 12.30 -16.96
CA ILE A 211 0.76 11.20 -17.77
C ILE A 211 1.76 10.40 -16.92
N ALA A 212 1.29 9.44 -16.14
CA ALA A 212 2.08 8.79 -15.11
C ALA A 212 1.73 7.31 -14.93
N ASN A 213 2.47 6.63 -14.06
CA ASN A 213 2.00 5.44 -13.39
C ASN A 213 1.19 5.87 -12.15
N PHE A 214 -0.12 5.93 -12.27
CA PHE A 214 -1.01 6.43 -11.21
C PHE A 214 -1.21 5.47 -10.03
N TYR A 215 -0.86 4.20 -10.22
CA TYR A 215 -1.13 3.16 -9.23
C TYR A 215 0.02 2.16 -9.12
N PRO A 216 1.24 2.63 -8.75
CA PRO A 216 2.44 1.79 -8.75
C PRO A 216 2.42 0.72 -7.66
N THR A 217 1.75 0.97 -6.54
CA THR A 217 1.96 0.29 -5.26
C THR A 217 1.56 -1.18 -5.28
N HIS A 218 0.46 -1.55 -5.94
CA HIS A 218 -0.05 -2.93 -5.95
C HIS A 218 0.90 -3.95 -6.60
N GLY A 219 1.63 -3.55 -7.63
CA GLY A 219 2.67 -4.39 -8.21
C GLY A 219 4.00 -4.24 -7.47
N LEU A 220 4.35 -3.01 -7.15
CA LEU A 220 5.66 -2.67 -6.59
C LEU A 220 5.84 -3.14 -5.15
N GLY A 221 4.83 -2.99 -4.29
CA GLY A 221 4.94 -3.32 -2.87
C GLY A 221 5.50 -4.72 -2.62
N PRO A 222 4.88 -5.79 -3.12
CA PRO A 222 5.39 -7.14 -2.93
C PRO A 222 6.82 -7.35 -3.46
N VAL A 223 7.15 -6.72 -4.59
CA VAL A 223 8.50 -6.78 -5.18
C VAL A 223 9.51 -5.99 -4.33
N ALA A 224 9.14 -4.80 -3.85
CA ALA A 224 9.99 -3.99 -2.98
C ALA A 224 10.33 -4.72 -1.68
N LEU A 225 9.33 -5.40 -1.07
CA LEU A 225 9.57 -6.25 0.09
C LEU A 225 10.55 -7.39 -0.23
N ALA A 226 10.37 -8.09 -1.36
CA ALA A 226 11.26 -9.18 -1.77
C ALA A 226 12.69 -8.70 -2.03
N LEU A 227 12.87 -7.50 -2.56
CA LEU A 227 14.17 -6.87 -2.78
C LEU A 227 14.79 -6.28 -1.51
N GLY A 228 14.05 -6.21 -0.40
CA GLY A 228 14.51 -5.63 0.86
C GLY A 228 14.73 -4.12 0.77
N ILE A 229 13.87 -3.41 0.04
CA ILE A 229 13.89 -1.95 -0.01
C ILE A 229 13.68 -1.39 1.41
N HIS A 230 14.49 -0.40 1.79
CA HIS A 230 14.68 0.16 3.15
C HIS A 230 15.14 -0.87 4.22
N ARG A 231 15.54 -2.06 3.78
CA ARG A 231 16.05 -3.15 4.63
C ARG A 231 17.33 -3.75 4.05
N GLY A 232 18.16 -2.87 3.51
CA GLY A 232 19.45 -3.19 2.92
C GLY A 232 19.59 -2.78 1.45
N ASP A 233 18.56 -2.20 0.81
CA ASP A 233 18.61 -1.58 -0.50
C ASP A 233 17.62 -0.40 -0.54
N ARG A 234 17.67 0.45 -1.59
CA ARG A 234 16.70 1.51 -1.87
C ARG A 234 16.54 1.69 -3.38
N MET A 235 15.43 2.23 -3.83
CA MET A 235 15.29 2.67 -5.20
C MET A 235 16.10 3.96 -5.42
N LYS A 236 16.83 4.05 -6.55
CA LYS A 236 17.77 5.15 -6.83
C LYS A 236 17.31 6.05 -7.95
N SER A 237 16.82 5.46 -9.03
CA SER A 237 16.40 6.24 -10.20
C SER A 237 15.32 5.49 -10.99
N ILE A 238 14.50 6.25 -11.70
CA ILE A 238 13.46 5.77 -12.59
C ILE A 238 13.62 6.38 -13.98
N VAL A 239 13.42 5.55 -15.00
CA VAL A 239 13.20 5.95 -16.40
C VAL A 239 11.80 5.51 -16.77
N SER A 240 10.97 6.41 -17.30
CA SER A 240 9.58 6.12 -17.60
C SER A 240 9.18 6.65 -18.97
N VAL A 241 8.40 5.85 -19.68
CA VAL A 241 7.76 6.24 -20.95
C VAL A 241 6.30 5.87 -20.92
N SER A 242 5.47 6.71 -21.53
CA SER A 242 4.04 6.43 -21.69
C SER A 242 3.69 6.34 -23.18
N SER A 243 2.81 5.37 -23.50
CA SER A 243 2.25 5.31 -24.85
C SER A 243 1.33 6.51 -25.08
N GLN A 244 1.05 6.80 -26.37
CA GLN A 244 0.00 7.75 -26.71
C GLN A 244 -1.35 7.35 -26.12
N ALA A 245 -2.24 8.30 -25.91
CA ALA A 245 -3.62 8.03 -25.54
C ALA A 245 -4.34 7.28 -26.67
N ILE A 246 -5.16 6.30 -26.30
CA ILE A 246 -6.11 5.61 -27.19
C ILE A 246 -7.52 5.89 -26.66
N GLY A 247 -8.42 6.30 -27.53
CA GLY A 247 -9.78 6.66 -27.19
C GLY A 247 -9.94 8.18 -27.00
N ASP A 248 -10.68 8.57 -25.96
CA ASP A 248 -10.97 9.98 -25.68
C ASP A 248 -9.74 10.66 -25.04
N PRO A 249 -9.04 11.55 -25.76
CA PRO A 249 -7.86 12.23 -25.24
C PRO A 249 -8.18 13.22 -24.10
N GLU A 250 -9.46 13.58 -23.90
CA GLU A 250 -9.90 14.38 -22.77
C GLU A 250 -9.96 13.57 -21.47
N LYS A 251 -10.00 12.22 -21.56
CA LYS A 251 -10.03 11.33 -20.41
C LYS A 251 -8.68 10.72 -20.06
N PHE A 252 -7.79 10.57 -21.04
CA PHE A 252 -6.50 9.93 -20.86
C PHE A 252 -5.41 10.63 -21.64
N ARG A 253 -4.32 11.01 -20.99
CA ARG A 253 -3.11 11.53 -21.66
C ARG A 253 -2.13 10.42 -22.08
N GLY A 254 -2.25 9.23 -21.51
CA GLY A 254 -1.47 8.05 -21.86
C GLY A 254 -2.23 6.78 -21.53
N THR A 255 -2.08 5.72 -22.35
CA THR A 255 -2.82 4.46 -22.18
C THR A 255 -2.04 3.42 -21.39
N MET A 256 -0.71 3.40 -21.57
CA MET A 256 0.19 2.47 -20.91
C MET A 256 1.46 3.20 -20.48
N ASN A 257 1.81 3.07 -19.21
CA ASN A 257 3.10 3.52 -18.70
C ASN A 257 4.02 2.32 -18.47
N SER A 258 5.30 2.47 -18.84
CA SER A 258 6.35 1.49 -18.59
C SER A 258 7.57 2.19 -18.02
N SER A 259 8.03 1.72 -16.87
CA SER A 259 9.13 2.30 -16.14
C SER A 259 10.20 1.26 -15.82
N ILE A 260 11.47 1.66 -15.85
CA ILE A 260 12.59 0.88 -15.33
C ILE A 260 13.16 1.61 -14.12
N ILE A 261 13.18 0.93 -12.99
CA ILE A 261 13.76 1.43 -11.75
C ILE A 261 15.08 0.72 -11.51
N ARG A 262 16.09 1.48 -11.10
CA ARG A 262 17.37 0.96 -10.64
C ARG A 262 17.53 1.19 -9.15
N THR A 263 17.97 0.15 -8.42
CA THR A 263 18.26 0.28 -6.99
C THR A 263 19.70 0.70 -6.74
N GLU A 264 20.02 1.06 -5.49
CA GLU A 264 21.38 1.42 -5.07
C GLU A 264 22.36 0.26 -5.26
N LYS A 265 21.91 -0.98 -5.02
CA LYS A 265 22.71 -2.19 -5.27
C LYS A 265 22.76 -2.64 -6.75
N GLY A 266 22.17 -1.84 -7.65
CA GLY A 266 22.20 -2.11 -9.10
C GLY A 266 21.19 -3.11 -9.62
N ARG A 267 20.23 -3.52 -8.81
CA ARG A 267 19.07 -4.33 -9.22
C ARG A 267 18.14 -3.52 -10.08
N THR A 268 17.33 -4.19 -10.90
CA THR A 268 16.37 -3.53 -11.78
C THR A 268 14.94 -4.01 -11.52
N ILE A 269 13.97 -3.10 -11.66
CA ILE A 269 12.54 -3.42 -11.57
C ILE A 269 11.89 -2.87 -12.84
N LEU A 270 11.21 -3.73 -13.62
CA LEU A 270 10.27 -3.29 -14.64
C LEU A 270 8.91 -3.06 -13.98
N LEU A 271 8.41 -1.83 -14.05
CA LEU A 271 7.11 -1.45 -13.48
C LEU A 271 6.18 -0.96 -14.57
N GLN A 272 4.98 -1.54 -14.68
CA GLN A 272 4.00 -1.17 -15.71
C GLN A 272 2.65 -0.79 -15.10
N HIS A 273 1.96 0.13 -15.76
CA HIS A 273 0.59 0.54 -15.43
C HIS A 273 -0.26 0.67 -16.68
N GLY A 274 -1.47 0.10 -16.67
CA GLY A 274 -2.42 0.26 -17.76
C GLY A 274 -3.81 -0.23 -17.36
N ILE A 275 -4.82 0.64 -17.52
CA ILE A 275 -6.21 0.37 -17.11
C ILE A 275 -7.23 0.51 -18.24
N ALA A 276 -6.78 0.95 -19.42
CA ALA A 276 -7.65 1.26 -20.55
C ALA A 276 -7.44 0.32 -21.76
N LEU A 277 -6.85 -0.85 -21.55
CA LEU A 277 -6.64 -1.87 -22.59
C LEU A 277 -7.36 -3.18 -22.22
N PRO A 278 -7.78 -3.98 -23.22
CA PRO A 278 -8.42 -5.28 -23.00
C PRO A 278 -7.39 -6.34 -22.62
N ARG A 279 -6.75 -6.15 -21.48
CA ARG A 279 -5.77 -7.09 -20.93
C ARG A 279 -6.32 -7.73 -19.66
N PRO A 280 -6.10 -9.05 -19.46
CA PRO A 280 -6.41 -9.70 -18.20
C PRO A 280 -5.70 -9.01 -17.03
N TYR A 281 -6.32 -9.05 -15.87
CA TYR A 281 -5.72 -8.54 -14.64
C TYR A 281 -4.33 -9.17 -14.40
N SER A 282 -3.34 -8.33 -14.13
CA SER A 282 -1.98 -8.77 -13.81
C SER A 282 -1.27 -7.75 -12.92
N ARG A 283 -0.54 -8.26 -11.92
CA ARG A 283 0.46 -7.50 -11.19
C ARG A 283 1.88 -7.85 -11.62
N SER A 284 2.04 -8.64 -12.68
CA SER A 284 3.28 -9.32 -13.10
C SER A 284 3.83 -10.20 -11.99
N PHE A 285 4.46 -9.64 -10.99
CA PHE A 285 5.11 -10.31 -9.88
C PHE A 285 6.07 -11.41 -10.34
N LEU A 286 7.23 -10.97 -10.82
CA LEU A 286 8.32 -11.81 -11.28
C LEU A 286 9.57 -11.48 -10.47
N LEU A 287 10.26 -12.51 -10.00
CA LEU A 287 11.55 -12.39 -9.34
C LEU A 287 12.57 -13.28 -10.07
N SER A 288 13.69 -12.70 -10.50
CA SER A 288 14.78 -13.38 -11.16
C SER A 288 16.04 -13.26 -10.31
N GLY A 289 16.46 -14.38 -9.74
CA GLY A 289 17.62 -14.49 -8.86
C GLY A 289 18.72 -15.37 -9.45
N THR A 290 19.86 -15.44 -8.76
CA THR A 290 21.04 -16.19 -9.19
C THR A 290 20.88 -17.72 -9.10
N LYS A 291 19.88 -18.20 -8.35
CA LYS A 291 19.60 -19.63 -8.16
C LYS A 291 18.21 -20.05 -8.62
N GLY A 292 17.31 -19.12 -8.87
CA GLY A 292 15.96 -19.44 -9.25
C GLY A 292 15.19 -18.24 -9.78
N TYR A 293 14.08 -18.57 -10.37
CA TYR A 293 13.12 -17.68 -10.99
C TYR A 293 11.72 -18.05 -10.56
N LEU A 294 10.87 -17.07 -10.33
CA LEU A 294 9.44 -17.26 -10.13
C LEU A 294 8.62 -16.16 -10.77
N GLN A 295 7.42 -16.48 -11.20
CA GLN A 295 6.40 -15.51 -11.57
C GLN A 295 5.02 -15.98 -11.14
N LYS A 296 4.07 -15.03 -11.00
CA LYS A 296 2.68 -15.32 -10.67
C LYS A 296 1.73 -15.27 -11.87
N TYR A 297 1.91 -14.31 -12.75
CA TYR A 297 1.00 -14.04 -13.87
C TYR A 297 1.61 -14.35 -15.21
N PRO A 298 0.84 -14.86 -16.21
CA PRO A 298 -0.59 -15.17 -16.13
C PRO A 298 -0.88 -16.43 -15.31
N GLU A 299 0.08 -17.32 -15.15
CA GLU A 299 0.01 -18.53 -14.33
C GLU A 299 1.27 -18.65 -13.48
N PRO A 300 1.14 -19.14 -12.22
CA PRO A 300 2.29 -19.32 -11.36
C PRO A 300 3.23 -20.40 -11.92
N TYR A 301 4.52 -20.04 -12.03
CA TYR A 301 5.58 -21.02 -12.28
C TYR A 301 6.92 -20.62 -11.68
N MET A 302 7.78 -21.61 -11.50
CA MET A 302 9.11 -21.48 -10.92
C MET A 302 10.10 -22.37 -11.69
N ALA A 303 11.37 -21.94 -11.74
CA ALA A 303 12.47 -22.72 -12.26
C ALA A 303 13.72 -22.49 -11.41
N PHE A 304 14.58 -23.48 -11.28
CA PHE A 304 15.75 -23.43 -10.41
C PHE A 304 17.01 -23.95 -11.10
N ALA A 305 18.15 -23.34 -10.79
CA ALA A 305 19.44 -23.85 -11.21
C ALA A 305 19.74 -25.22 -10.56
N PRO A 306 20.53 -26.12 -11.20
CA PRO A 306 21.20 -25.91 -12.48
C PRO A 306 20.33 -26.17 -13.72
N ASP A 307 19.17 -26.82 -13.56
CA ASP A 307 18.30 -27.18 -14.70
C ASP A 307 17.03 -26.30 -14.72
N THR A 308 17.12 -25.18 -15.43
CA THR A 308 15.98 -24.27 -15.61
C THR A 308 14.99 -24.74 -16.69
N THR A 309 15.22 -25.89 -17.33
CA THR A 309 14.27 -26.48 -18.28
C THR A 309 13.18 -27.29 -17.58
N ASP A 310 13.39 -27.75 -16.34
CA ASP A 310 12.35 -28.34 -15.49
C ASP A 310 11.53 -27.24 -14.81
N VAL A 311 10.57 -26.71 -15.56
CA VAL A 311 9.67 -25.66 -15.07
C VAL A 311 8.57 -26.28 -14.20
N LEU A 312 8.46 -25.80 -12.97
CA LEU A 312 7.35 -26.11 -12.09
C LEU A 312 6.18 -25.16 -12.41
N SER A 313 5.06 -25.71 -12.84
CA SER A 313 3.84 -24.95 -13.17
C SER A 313 2.60 -25.57 -12.53
N GLY A 314 1.49 -24.83 -12.49
CA GLY A 314 0.22 -25.32 -11.98
C GLY A 314 0.33 -25.91 -10.56
N ALA A 315 -0.18 -27.14 -10.37
CA ALA A 315 -0.21 -27.80 -9.07
C ALA A 315 1.19 -28.05 -8.48
N ARG A 316 2.21 -28.35 -9.30
CA ARG A 316 3.59 -28.55 -8.83
C ARG A 316 4.18 -27.25 -8.28
N CYS A 317 3.94 -26.13 -8.94
CA CYS A 317 4.38 -24.81 -8.47
C CYS A 317 3.71 -24.45 -7.15
N MET A 318 2.39 -24.61 -7.07
CA MET A 318 1.63 -24.31 -5.86
C MET A 318 2.01 -25.21 -4.68
N ALA A 319 2.27 -26.48 -4.92
CA ALA A 319 2.74 -27.40 -3.88
C ALA A 319 4.11 -26.99 -3.32
N LEU A 320 5.00 -26.47 -4.17
CA LEU A 320 6.28 -25.92 -3.68
C LEU A 320 6.05 -24.62 -2.88
N ALA A 321 5.21 -23.71 -3.37
CA ALA A 321 4.87 -22.48 -2.65
C ALA A 321 4.26 -22.77 -1.27
N ASP A 322 3.43 -23.82 -1.15
CA ASP A 322 2.85 -24.25 0.12
C ASP A 322 3.90 -24.67 1.17
N ASN A 323 5.07 -25.19 0.76
CA ASN A 323 6.17 -25.50 1.67
C ASN A 323 6.78 -24.24 2.31
N TYR A 324 6.55 -23.07 1.70
CA TYR A 324 7.01 -21.77 2.17
C TYR A 324 5.85 -20.89 2.64
N LYS A 325 4.69 -21.48 2.89
CA LYS A 325 3.49 -20.76 3.31
C LYS A 325 3.76 -19.92 4.54
N HIS A 326 3.43 -18.63 4.46
CA HIS A 326 3.62 -17.72 5.57
C HIS A 326 2.60 -17.99 6.69
N PRO A 327 3.01 -17.93 7.97
CA PRO A 327 2.10 -18.14 9.11
C PRO A 327 0.85 -17.26 9.10
N PHE A 328 0.92 -16.04 8.59
CA PHE A 328 -0.24 -15.15 8.46
C PHE A 328 -1.38 -15.77 7.64
N VAL A 329 -1.02 -16.46 6.55
CA VAL A 329 -2.01 -17.14 5.73
C VAL A 329 -2.72 -18.25 6.51
N ALA A 330 -1.95 -19.06 7.25
CA ALA A 330 -2.51 -20.12 8.08
C ALA A 330 -3.45 -19.56 9.17
N GLN A 331 -3.05 -18.45 9.78
CA GLN A 331 -3.77 -17.83 10.91
C GLN A 331 -5.06 -17.11 10.46
N TYR A 332 -5.04 -16.37 9.36
CA TYR A 332 -6.10 -15.40 9.04
C TYR A 332 -6.93 -15.73 7.80
N LYS A 333 -6.42 -16.55 6.84
CA LYS A 333 -7.08 -16.77 5.55
C LYS A 333 -8.50 -17.32 5.68
N LYS A 334 -8.72 -18.31 6.56
CA LYS A 334 -10.04 -18.92 6.72
C LYS A 334 -11.09 -17.86 7.08
N ARG A 335 -10.82 -17.08 8.13
CA ARG A 335 -11.72 -16.02 8.58
C ARG A 335 -11.86 -14.91 7.53
N GLY A 336 -10.76 -14.54 6.88
CA GLY A 336 -10.77 -13.55 5.80
C GLY A 336 -11.65 -13.98 4.61
N VAL A 337 -11.59 -15.24 4.20
CA VAL A 337 -12.46 -15.77 3.13
C VAL A 337 -13.93 -15.80 3.54
N GLU A 338 -14.23 -16.20 4.78
CA GLU A 338 -15.60 -16.20 5.32
C GLU A 338 -16.21 -14.80 5.32
N LEU A 339 -15.45 -13.79 5.70
CA LEU A 339 -15.91 -12.40 5.82
C LEU A 339 -15.86 -11.62 4.51
N CYS A 340 -14.77 -11.76 3.73
CA CYS A 340 -14.45 -10.89 2.60
C CYS A 340 -14.42 -11.61 1.25
N GLY A 341 -14.62 -12.94 1.21
CA GLY A 341 -14.54 -13.72 -0.02
C GLY A 341 -13.17 -13.58 -0.70
N LYS A 342 -13.16 -13.20 -1.98
CA LYS A 342 -11.92 -13.03 -2.76
C LYS A 342 -11.00 -11.91 -2.27
N ARG A 343 -11.45 -11.05 -1.35
CA ARG A 343 -10.67 -9.95 -0.77
C ARG A 343 -10.09 -10.28 0.61
N TRP A 344 -9.92 -11.53 0.91
CA TRP A 344 -9.39 -12.01 2.19
C TRP A 344 -8.01 -11.43 2.57
N ILE A 345 -7.21 -11.00 1.59
CA ILE A 345 -5.92 -10.34 1.82
C ILE A 345 -6.06 -9.01 2.57
N ASP A 346 -7.16 -8.27 2.35
CA ASP A 346 -7.47 -7.06 3.11
C ASP A 346 -7.65 -7.38 4.60
N TYR A 347 -8.26 -8.52 4.92
CA TYR A 347 -8.46 -8.95 6.31
C TYR A 347 -7.13 -9.32 7.00
N ILE A 348 -6.20 -9.96 6.28
CA ILE A 348 -4.86 -10.25 6.83
C ILE A 348 -4.14 -8.93 7.13
N MET A 349 -4.11 -8.02 6.19
CA MET A 349 -3.46 -6.71 6.34
C MET A 349 -3.99 -5.96 7.58
N ASP A 350 -5.31 -5.83 7.69
CA ASP A 350 -5.94 -5.14 8.81
C ASP A 350 -5.69 -5.87 10.14
N SER A 351 -5.75 -7.20 10.15
CA SER A 351 -5.45 -8.00 11.35
C SER A 351 -4.00 -7.81 11.80
N ARG A 352 -3.06 -7.69 10.85
CA ARG A 352 -1.65 -7.43 11.14
C ARG A 352 -1.43 -6.04 11.71
N LEU A 353 -2.07 -5.02 11.14
CA LEU A 353 -2.03 -3.66 11.67
C LEU A 353 -2.49 -3.63 13.14
N ILE A 354 -3.64 -4.20 13.44
CA ILE A 354 -4.18 -4.24 14.80
C ILE A 354 -3.27 -5.05 15.73
N TYR A 355 -2.77 -6.22 15.28
CA TYR A 355 -1.86 -7.04 16.06
C TYR A 355 -0.57 -6.27 16.43
N CYS A 356 0.05 -5.57 15.49
CA CYS A 356 1.28 -4.81 15.76
C CYS A 356 1.04 -3.66 16.74
N LEU A 357 -0.05 -2.89 16.58
CA LEU A 357 -0.39 -1.80 17.50
C LEU A 357 -0.71 -2.31 18.92
N ARG A 358 -1.42 -3.43 19.03
CA ARG A 358 -1.75 -4.03 20.33
C ARG A 358 -0.52 -4.56 21.08
N ASN A 359 0.51 -5.00 20.36
CA ASN A 359 1.72 -5.57 20.95
C ASN A 359 2.91 -4.59 20.96
N GLY A 360 2.72 -3.35 20.55
CA GLY A 360 3.79 -2.35 20.49
C GLY A 360 4.92 -2.71 19.54
N LEU A 361 4.61 -3.43 18.46
CA LEU A 361 5.55 -3.94 17.48
C LEU A 361 5.72 -2.98 16.29
N PRO A 362 6.84 -3.04 15.58
CA PRO A 362 6.94 -2.38 14.27
C PRO A 362 5.84 -2.89 13.34
N LEU A 363 5.32 -1.99 12.50
CA LEU A 363 4.40 -2.39 11.45
C LEU A 363 5.13 -3.15 10.33
N ASP A 364 4.41 -3.96 9.59
CA ASP A 364 4.95 -4.75 8.48
C ASP A 364 5.45 -3.84 7.33
N MET A 365 4.84 -2.68 7.17
CA MET A 365 5.24 -1.59 6.28
C MET A 365 5.19 -0.28 7.07
N ASP A 366 6.13 0.62 6.80
CA ASP A 366 6.23 1.90 7.48
C ASP A 366 6.03 3.10 6.52
N VAL A 367 6.22 4.31 7.02
CA VAL A 367 6.05 5.52 6.21
C VAL A 367 7.05 5.58 5.04
N TYR A 368 8.25 5.04 5.19
CA TYR A 368 9.25 5.06 4.11
C TYR A 368 8.82 4.16 2.96
N ASP A 369 8.27 2.97 3.24
CA ASP A 369 7.66 2.11 2.23
C ASP A 369 6.50 2.85 1.52
N ALA A 370 5.62 3.47 2.31
CA ALA A 370 4.47 4.20 1.80
C ALA A 370 4.86 5.32 0.82
N VAL A 371 5.83 6.15 1.20
CA VAL A 371 6.21 7.32 0.41
C VAL A 371 7.11 6.98 -0.77
N GLU A 372 8.06 6.04 -0.64
CA GLU A 372 8.92 5.68 -1.76
C GLU A 372 8.10 5.04 -2.89
N TRP A 373 7.17 4.13 -2.55
CA TRP A 373 6.30 3.53 -3.58
C TRP A 373 5.34 4.55 -4.20
N SER A 374 4.80 5.48 -3.41
CA SER A 374 3.87 6.51 -3.89
C SER A 374 4.57 7.60 -4.71
N SER A 375 5.82 7.95 -4.40
CA SER A 375 6.58 8.98 -5.11
C SER A 375 6.73 8.70 -6.60
N LEU A 376 6.64 7.41 -6.99
CA LEU A 376 6.75 7.01 -8.40
C LEU A 376 5.59 7.53 -9.25
N VAL A 377 4.48 7.98 -8.67
CA VAL A 377 3.42 8.66 -9.41
C VAL A 377 4.00 9.90 -10.09
N GLU A 378 4.52 10.84 -9.32
CA GLU A 378 5.10 12.08 -9.85
C GLU A 378 6.41 11.84 -10.61
N LEU A 379 7.30 10.98 -10.09
CA LEU A 379 8.61 10.74 -10.71
C LEU A 379 8.50 10.04 -12.07
N SER A 380 7.51 9.15 -12.25
CA SER A 380 7.24 8.56 -13.57
C SER A 380 6.72 9.59 -14.57
N GLU A 381 5.90 10.53 -14.12
CA GLU A 381 5.43 11.63 -14.95
C GLU A 381 6.59 12.55 -15.35
N GLN A 382 7.42 12.95 -14.39
CA GLN A 382 8.59 13.79 -14.66
C GLN A 382 9.51 13.19 -15.71
N SER A 383 9.78 11.88 -15.63
CA SER A 383 10.58 11.17 -16.62
C SER A 383 9.89 11.10 -17.99
N ALA A 384 8.59 10.75 -18.03
CA ALA A 384 7.83 10.62 -19.27
C ALA A 384 7.74 11.97 -20.02
N LEU A 385 7.50 13.08 -19.30
CA LEU A 385 7.45 14.43 -19.87
C LEU A 385 8.79 14.91 -20.43
N LYS A 386 9.92 14.36 -19.93
CA LYS A 386 11.27 14.60 -20.43
C LYS A 386 11.71 13.58 -21.49
N GLY A 387 10.78 12.82 -22.08
CA GLY A 387 11.10 11.84 -23.13
C GLY A 387 11.81 10.59 -22.63
N GLY A 388 11.70 10.23 -21.36
CA GLY A 388 12.33 9.06 -20.78
C GLY A 388 13.72 9.34 -20.17
N GLU A 389 14.02 10.59 -19.83
CA GLU A 389 15.24 10.89 -19.08
C GLU A 389 15.19 10.28 -17.66
N PRO A 390 16.34 9.80 -17.13
CA PRO A 390 16.42 9.31 -15.76
C PRO A 390 16.06 10.41 -14.75
N VAL A 391 15.21 10.07 -13.78
CA VAL A 391 14.87 10.91 -12.63
C VAL A 391 15.35 10.21 -11.37
N GLU A 392 15.99 10.96 -10.47
CA GLU A 392 16.45 10.44 -9.18
C GLU A 392 15.26 10.23 -8.24
N ILE A 393 15.24 9.10 -7.52
CA ILE A 393 14.28 8.82 -6.46
C ILE A 393 14.91 9.30 -5.14
N PRO A 394 14.25 10.20 -4.40
CA PRO A 394 14.76 10.71 -3.14
C PRO A 394 15.01 9.61 -2.11
N ASP A 395 16.06 9.76 -1.32
CA ASP A 395 16.27 8.90 -0.14
C ASP A 395 15.43 9.41 1.03
N PHE A 396 14.22 8.91 1.16
CA PHE A 396 13.31 9.30 2.23
C PHE A 396 13.80 8.88 3.62
N THR A 397 14.71 7.90 3.70
CA THR A 397 15.32 7.45 4.97
C THR A 397 16.50 8.30 5.41
N ARG A 398 16.95 9.26 4.60
CA ARG A 398 18.10 10.12 4.86
C ARG A 398 19.39 9.36 5.15
N GLY A 399 19.62 8.29 4.41
CA GLY A 399 20.81 7.44 4.52
C GLY A 399 20.66 6.25 5.44
N GLU A 400 19.50 6.08 6.09
CA GLU A 400 19.30 4.98 7.04
C GLU A 400 18.71 3.69 6.41
N TRP A 401 18.51 3.65 5.10
CA TRP A 401 17.92 2.51 4.37
C TRP A 401 18.65 1.18 4.59
N ASP A 402 19.88 1.20 5.05
CA ASP A 402 20.71 0.01 5.34
C ASP A 402 20.82 -0.32 6.83
N ARG A 403 20.15 0.45 7.71
CA ARG A 403 20.21 0.27 9.18
C ARG A 403 19.49 -1.01 9.63
N VAL A 404 18.36 -1.33 9.02
CA VAL A 404 17.58 -2.53 9.30
C VAL A 404 17.84 -3.55 8.20
N LYS A 405 17.96 -4.84 8.56
CA LYS A 405 18.16 -5.92 7.59
C LYS A 405 16.99 -6.90 7.65
N GLY A 406 16.52 -7.27 6.47
CA GLY A 406 15.44 -8.25 6.32
C GLY A 406 14.12 -7.78 6.92
N PHE A 407 13.09 -8.60 6.72
CA PHE A 407 11.78 -8.40 7.34
C PHE A 407 11.65 -9.32 8.54
N SER A 408 11.50 -8.77 9.72
CA SER A 408 10.96 -9.50 10.85
C SER A 408 9.47 -9.17 10.95
N PHE A 409 8.66 -9.84 10.16
CA PHE A 409 7.24 -9.88 10.51
C PHE A 409 7.15 -10.50 11.90
N ALA A 410 6.70 -9.71 12.88
CA ALA A 410 6.47 -10.25 14.20
C ALA A 410 5.39 -11.35 14.09
N LEU A 411 5.82 -12.59 14.33
CA LEU A 411 4.89 -13.71 14.40
C LEU A 411 4.21 -13.69 15.76
N ALA A 412 2.92 -14.01 15.80
CA ALA A 412 2.28 -14.41 17.03
C ALA A 412 2.97 -15.70 17.49
N GLU A 413 3.51 -15.70 18.72
CA GLU A 413 3.99 -16.89 19.40
C GLU A 413 2.85 -17.85 19.72
#